data_1e8bce444e07a2f4da4afe681be5df68
#
_entry.id   1e8bce444e07a2f4da4afe681be5df68
#
_cell.length_a   1.000
_cell.length_b   1.000
_cell.length_c   1.000
_cell.angle_alpha   90.00
_cell.angle_beta   90.00
_cell.angle_gamma   90.00
#
_symmetry.space_group_name_H-M   'P 1'
#
loop_
_entity.id
_entity.type
_entity.pdbx_description
1 polymer ?
#
loop_
_entity_poly.entity_id
_entity_poly.type
_entity_poly.pdbx_seq_one_letter_code
_entity_poly.pdbx_strand_id
1 'polypeptide(L)'
;MVFTFKGQLDAFSEKQFKNFIINKLENDSLPLVIDLSKIDFLDSSGLGALVQTAKECKKLKIGFSVVGNSRVAQTIKLVRLGDFLNLESGLEEALTNLSN
;
A
#
# COMPACT_ATOMS: atom_id res chain seq x y z
N MET A 1 8.79 -3.54 7.25
CA MET A 1 7.94 -4.71 6.92
C MET A 1 7.50 -4.62 5.46
N VAL A 2 7.61 -5.71 4.74
CA VAL A 2 7.14 -5.78 3.35
C VAL A 2 6.09 -6.87 3.27
N PHE A 3 4.91 -6.51 2.76
CA PHE A 3 3.84 -7.48 2.53
C PHE A 3 3.48 -7.49 1.05
N THR A 4 3.60 -8.66 0.43
CA THR A 4 3.30 -8.87 -0.98
C THR A 4 1.93 -9.51 -1.10
N PHE A 5 1.06 -8.90 -1.90
CA PHE A 5 -0.28 -9.39 -2.15
C PHE A 5 -0.41 -9.83 -3.59
N LYS A 6 -1.23 -10.85 -3.83
CA LYS A 6 -1.48 -11.39 -5.16
C LYS A 6 -2.98 -11.38 -5.44
N GLY A 7 -3.35 -11.42 -6.71
CA GLY A 7 -4.72 -11.49 -7.12
C GLY A 7 -5.37 -10.14 -7.22
N GLN A 8 -6.40 -9.89 -6.42
CA GLN A 8 -7.21 -8.69 -6.53
C GLN A 8 -7.33 -7.96 -5.20
N LEU A 9 -7.30 -6.63 -5.27
CA LEU A 9 -7.62 -5.79 -4.12
C LEU A 9 -8.86 -5.00 -4.49
N ASP A 10 -10.01 -5.50 -4.06
CA ASP A 10 -11.33 -5.03 -4.49
C ASP A 10 -12.32 -5.04 -3.32
N ALA A 11 -13.60 -4.85 -3.62
CA ALA A 11 -14.66 -4.80 -2.62
C ALA A 11 -14.76 -6.10 -1.81
N PHE A 12 -14.36 -7.23 -2.38
CA PHE A 12 -14.45 -8.53 -1.70
C PHE A 12 -13.27 -8.78 -0.77
N SER A 13 -12.09 -8.24 -1.08
CA SER A 13 -10.86 -8.50 -0.33
C SER A 13 -10.44 -7.34 0.57
N GLU A 14 -11.02 -6.15 0.41
CA GLU A 14 -10.55 -4.93 1.08
C GLU A 14 -10.62 -5.04 2.61
N LYS A 15 -11.64 -5.71 3.14
CA LYS A 15 -11.80 -5.86 4.58
C LYS A 15 -10.72 -6.75 5.17
N GLN A 16 -10.44 -7.88 4.52
CA GLN A 16 -9.37 -8.77 4.94
C GLN A 16 -8.02 -8.08 4.91
N PHE A 17 -7.79 -7.32 3.84
CA PHE A 17 -6.57 -6.54 3.68
C PHE A 17 -6.40 -5.54 4.84
N LYS A 18 -7.43 -4.74 5.11
CA LYS A 18 -7.36 -3.74 6.16
C LYS A 18 -7.14 -4.37 7.54
N ASN A 19 -7.87 -5.45 7.84
CA ASN A 19 -7.73 -6.11 9.13
C ASN A 19 -6.33 -6.68 9.31
N PHE A 20 -5.78 -7.28 8.27
CA PHE A 20 -4.43 -7.82 8.29
C PHE A 20 -3.40 -6.72 8.58
N ILE A 21 -3.49 -5.61 7.86
CA ILE A 21 -2.52 -4.51 7.99
C ILE A 21 -2.65 -3.84 9.36
N ILE A 22 -3.87 -3.53 9.79
CA ILE A 22 -4.08 -2.85 11.07
C ILE A 22 -3.55 -3.70 12.22
N ASN A 23 -3.79 -5.02 12.17
CA ASN A 23 -3.26 -5.94 13.16
C ASN A 23 -1.73 -5.86 13.23
N LYS A 24 -1.06 -5.83 12.06
CA LYS A 24 0.39 -5.72 12.02
C LYS A 24 0.88 -4.39 12.56
N LEU A 25 0.19 -3.30 12.26
CA LEU A 25 0.58 -1.98 12.74
C LEU A 25 0.41 -1.84 14.27
N GLU A 26 -0.58 -2.51 14.84
CA GLU A 26 -0.78 -2.50 16.29
C GLU A 26 0.32 -3.23 17.03
N ASN A 27 0.93 -4.23 16.39
CA ASN A 27 1.95 -5.07 17.03
C ASN A 27 3.37 -4.64 16.71
N ASP A 28 3.55 -3.77 15.71
CA ASP A 28 4.87 -3.43 15.22
C ASP A 28 4.86 -2.01 14.64
N SER A 29 5.91 -1.24 14.95
CA SER A 29 6.01 0.15 14.47
C SER A 29 7.07 0.33 13.39
N LEU A 30 7.43 -0.74 12.70
CA LEU A 30 8.40 -0.67 11.60
C LEU A 30 7.78 -0.04 10.36
N PRO A 31 8.60 0.62 9.51
CA PRO A 31 8.10 1.12 8.22
C PRO A 31 7.42 0.03 7.41
N LEU A 32 6.37 0.40 6.69
CA LEU A 32 5.50 -0.54 5.98
C LEU A 32 5.58 -0.32 4.48
N VAL A 33 5.87 -1.39 3.74
CA VAL A 33 5.78 -1.40 2.27
C VAL A 33 4.70 -2.38 1.87
N ILE A 34 3.73 -1.90 1.10
CA ILE A 34 2.69 -2.73 0.50
C ILE A 34 3.09 -3.00 -0.93
N ASP A 35 3.46 -4.24 -1.23
CA ASP A 35 3.90 -4.64 -2.56
C ASP A 35 2.72 -5.19 -3.35
N LEU A 36 2.26 -4.40 -4.31
CA LEU A 36 1.15 -4.75 -5.19
C LEU A 36 1.62 -5.08 -6.60
N SER A 37 2.90 -5.42 -6.77
CA SER A 37 3.44 -5.74 -8.09
C SER A 37 2.81 -6.99 -8.72
N LYS A 38 2.20 -7.84 -7.89
CA LYS A 38 1.54 -9.08 -8.34
C LYS A 38 0.02 -9.00 -8.30
N ILE A 39 -0.52 -7.81 -8.09
CA ILE A 39 -1.97 -7.59 -8.12
C ILE A 39 -2.43 -7.46 -9.56
N ASP A 40 -3.49 -8.18 -9.92
CA ASP A 40 -4.07 -8.14 -11.25
C ASP A 40 -5.12 -7.05 -11.40
N PHE A 41 -5.79 -6.69 -10.30
CA PHE A 41 -6.92 -5.77 -10.34
C PHE A 41 -7.01 -4.97 -9.05
N LEU A 42 -7.24 -3.66 -9.20
CA LEU A 42 -7.39 -2.71 -8.11
C LEU A 42 -8.56 -1.80 -8.43
N ASP A 43 -9.61 -1.82 -7.60
CA ASP A 43 -10.78 -0.94 -7.78
C ASP A 43 -10.81 0.16 -6.72
N SER A 44 -11.91 0.94 -6.71
CA SER A 44 -12.05 2.05 -5.78
C SER A 44 -12.08 1.59 -4.31
N SER A 45 -12.61 0.39 -4.04
CA SER A 45 -12.59 -0.18 -2.68
C SER A 45 -11.17 -0.49 -2.25
N GLY A 46 -10.37 -1.06 -3.14
CA GLY A 46 -8.97 -1.33 -2.88
C GLY A 46 -8.18 -0.05 -2.67
N LEU A 47 -8.43 0.96 -3.51
CA LEU A 47 -7.80 2.28 -3.34
C LEU A 47 -8.17 2.88 -1.98
N GLY A 48 -9.44 2.77 -1.58
CA GLY A 48 -9.89 3.26 -0.28
C GLY A 48 -9.16 2.58 0.86
N ALA A 49 -8.94 1.27 0.76
CA ALA A 49 -8.20 0.53 1.77
C ALA A 49 -6.75 1.00 1.87
N LEU A 50 -6.11 1.28 0.72
CA LEU A 50 -4.74 1.81 0.71
C LEU A 50 -4.68 3.20 1.34
N VAL A 51 -5.64 4.06 1.02
CA VAL A 51 -5.71 5.40 1.59
C VAL A 51 -5.87 5.34 3.11
N GLN A 52 -6.76 4.48 3.61
CA GLN A 52 -6.96 4.32 5.04
C GLN A 52 -5.70 3.80 5.73
N THR A 53 -5.00 2.86 5.10
CA THR A 53 -3.74 2.35 5.62
C THR A 53 -2.69 3.46 5.70
N ALA A 54 -2.58 4.27 4.65
CA ALA A 54 -1.64 5.38 4.62
C ALA A 54 -1.95 6.40 5.72
N LYS A 55 -3.23 6.71 5.93
CA LYS A 55 -3.65 7.62 6.99
C LYS A 55 -3.30 7.09 8.37
N GLU A 56 -3.51 5.80 8.58
CA GLU A 56 -3.18 5.18 9.87
C GLU A 56 -1.68 5.21 10.12
N CYS A 57 -0.87 4.91 9.11
CA CYS A 57 0.59 5.00 9.23
C CYS A 57 1.03 6.42 9.56
N LYS A 58 0.44 7.41 8.91
CA LYS A 58 0.74 8.81 9.16
C LYS A 58 0.42 9.20 10.60
N LYS A 59 -0.74 8.76 11.09
CA LYS A 59 -1.17 9.00 12.46
C LYS A 59 -0.20 8.39 13.46
N LEU A 60 0.31 7.20 13.17
CA LEU A 60 1.25 6.48 14.03
C LEU A 60 2.71 6.88 13.79
N LYS A 61 2.96 7.79 12.84
CA LYS A 61 4.29 8.23 12.45
C LYS A 61 5.16 7.09 11.93
N ILE A 62 4.55 6.18 11.19
CA ILE A 62 5.20 5.03 10.56
C ILE A 62 5.40 5.35 9.09
N GLY A 63 6.60 5.10 8.56
CA GLY A 63 6.89 5.25 7.13
C GLY A 63 6.05 4.28 6.31
N PHE A 64 5.56 4.72 5.15
CA PHE A 64 4.65 3.95 4.31
C PHE A 64 4.98 4.16 2.84
N SER A 65 4.91 3.08 2.07
CA SER A 65 5.10 3.14 0.62
C SER A 65 4.31 2.02 -0.05
N VAL A 66 3.90 2.27 -1.29
CA VAL A 66 3.24 1.28 -2.13
C VAL A 66 4.12 1.02 -3.36
N VAL A 67 4.34 -0.25 -3.66
CA VAL A 67 5.00 -0.67 -4.89
C VAL A 67 3.94 -1.26 -5.79
N GLY A 68 3.86 -0.79 -7.03
CA GLY A 68 2.88 -1.29 -7.98
C GLY A 68 3.51 -1.76 -9.29
N ASN A 69 2.74 -2.57 -10.03
CA ASN A 69 3.07 -2.84 -11.43
C ASN A 69 2.55 -1.68 -12.28
N SER A 70 2.75 -1.75 -13.61
CA SER A 70 2.33 -0.67 -14.51
C SER A 70 0.83 -0.36 -14.42
N ARG A 71 0.01 -1.40 -14.30
CA ARG A 71 -1.44 -1.25 -14.23
C ARG A 71 -1.88 -0.60 -12.94
N VAL A 72 -1.36 -1.07 -11.80
CA VAL A 72 -1.64 -0.52 -10.49
C VAL A 72 -1.15 0.92 -10.40
N ALA A 73 0.06 1.18 -10.87
CA ALA A 73 0.62 2.53 -10.87
C ALA A 73 -0.24 3.49 -11.68
N GLN A 74 -0.69 3.07 -12.86
CA GLN A 74 -1.55 3.89 -13.70
C GLN A 74 -2.86 4.24 -12.99
N THR A 75 -3.49 3.25 -12.35
CA THR A 75 -4.73 3.46 -11.61
C THR A 75 -4.53 4.47 -10.49
N ILE A 76 -3.47 4.33 -9.72
CA ILE A 76 -3.17 5.24 -8.60
C ILE A 76 -2.88 6.65 -9.10
N LYS A 77 -2.13 6.78 -10.20
CA LYS A 77 -1.79 8.09 -10.77
C LYS A 77 -3.00 8.80 -11.35
N LEU A 78 -3.92 8.05 -11.97
CA LEU A 78 -5.14 8.63 -12.54
C LEU A 78 -6.00 9.34 -11.51
N VAL A 79 -6.03 8.84 -10.28
CA VAL A 79 -6.78 9.47 -9.18
C VAL A 79 -5.89 10.39 -8.33
N ARG A 80 -4.67 10.64 -8.79
CA ARG A 80 -3.71 11.58 -8.16
C ARG A 80 -3.34 11.21 -6.72
N LEU A 81 -3.21 9.92 -6.45
CA LEU A 81 -2.82 9.42 -5.13
C LEU A 81 -1.37 8.93 -5.06
N GLY A 82 -0.60 9.12 -6.14
CA GLY A 82 0.78 8.64 -6.18
C GLY A 82 1.63 9.19 -5.06
N ASP A 83 1.58 10.50 -4.84
CA ASP A 83 2.37 11.13 -3.78
C ASP A 83 1.85 10.76 -2.40
N PHE A 84 0.52 10.74 -2.24
CA PHE A 84 -0.08 10.42 -0.95
C PHE A 84 0.27 9.01 -0.49
N LEU A 85 0.30 8.07 -1.42
CA LEU A 85 0.62 6.66 -1.13
C LEU A 85 2.11 6.36 -1.21
N ASN A 86 2.93 7.36 -1.54
CA ASN A 86 4.37 7.18 -1.77
C ASN A 86 4.63 6.04 -2.74
N LEU A 87 3.99 6.14 -3.90
CA LEU A 87 4.09 5.12 -4.94
C LEU A 87 5.50 5.05 -5.49
N GLU A 88 6.08 3.85 -5.49
CA GLU A 88 7.41 3.59 -6.00
C GLU A 88 7.36 2.58 -7.13
N SER A 89 8.35 2.64 -8.02
CA SER A 89 8.42 1.76 -9.19
C SER A 89 8.92 0.37 -8.84
N GLY A 90 9.62 0.22 -7.71
CA GLY A 90 10.17 -1.06 -7.31
C GLY A 90 10.37 -1.14 -5.81
N LEU A 91 10.55 -2.36 -5.32
CA LEU A 91 10.73 -2.62 -3.91
C LEU A 91 12.00 -1.99 -3.37
N GLU A 92 13.06 -2.02 -4.16
CA GLU A 92 14.35 -1.46 -3.75
C GLU A 92 14.26 0.05 -3.51
N GLU A 93 13.59 0.76 -4.41
CA GLU A 93 13.38 2.20 -4.28
C GLU A 93 12.53 2.51 -3.05
N ALA A 94 11.48 1.72 -2.81
CA ALA A 94 10.63 1.91 -1.65
C ALA A 94 11.41 1.74 -0.35
N LEU A 95 12.23 0.70 -0.27
CA LEU A 95 13.04 0.45 0.93
C LEU A 95 14.09 1.54 1.14
N THR A 96 14.72 2.01 0.06
CA THR A 96 15.72 3.07 0.13
C THR A 96 15.10 4.35 0.67
N ASN A 97 13.93 4.74 0.14
CA ASN A 97 13.27 5.97 0.54
C ASN A 97 12.78 5.92 1.99
N LEU A 98 12.35 4.77 2.47
CA LEU A 98 11.92 4.63 3.86
C LEU A 98 13.08 4.58 4.84
N SER A 99 14.30 4.25 4.38
CA SER A 99 15.48 4.19 5.22
C SER A 99 16.09 5.57 5.49
N ASN A 100 15.70 6.53 4.71
CA ASN A 100 16.20 7.92 4.86
C ASN A 100 15.27 8.76 5.78
#